data_b9c3262947662a9a94d7fe56203d0ae6
#
_entry.id   b9c3262947662a9a94d7fe56203d0ae6
#
_cell.length_a   1.000
_cell.length_b   1.000
_cell.length_c   1.000
_cell.angle_alpha   90.00
_cell.angle_beta   90.00
_cell.angle_gamma   90.00
#
_symmetry.space_group_name_H-M   'P 1'
#
loop_
_entity.id
_entity.type
_entity.pdbx_description
1 polymer ?
#
loop_
_entity_poly.entity_id
_entity_poly.type
_entity_poly.pdbx_seq_one_letter_code
_entity_poly.pdbx_strand_id
1 'polypeptide(L)'
;MRLDVQGLGKRIGGVDVLRDITVSISSGSVLGLAGVNGSGKTMLMRVMVGLVKPTSGTVIIDGLTLGRDLSFPPSAGILIESPSFLDTRSGLDNLRLVAAVQEKICIDEVRAAMEDVGLDPDDKRRFRKYSLGMKQRLGIAAAVMERPDLIILDEPTNALDSEGVRMIHRVVERERQRGAAIVLACHDATVLRTLSDEIVYLAEGHLDGRDVREGNMWVTHDGC
;
A
#
# COMPACT_ATOMS: atom_id res chain seq x y z
N MET A 1 -1.89 -9.77 12.35
CA MET A 1 -0.67 -9.75 11.53
C MET A 1 0.31 -8.73 12.06
N ARG A 2 1.61 -9.04 12.05
CA ARG A 2 2.72 -8.12 12.33
C ARG A 2 3.79 -8.27 11.24
N LEU A 3 4.27 -7.15 10.71
CA LEU A 3 5.37 -7.09 9.76
C LEU A 3 6.52 -6.31 10.39
N ASP A 4 7.69 -6.92 10.47
CA ASP A 4 8.92 -6.32 10.99
C ASP A 4 9.98 -6.28 9.87
N VAL A 5 10.51 -5.10 9.62
CA VAL A 5 11.67 -4.86 8.74
C VAL A 5 12.87 -4.60 9.63
N GLN A 6 13.97 -5.35 9.46
CA GLN A 6 15.13 -5.30 10.34
C GLN A 6 16.42 -5.13 9.54
N GLY A 7 17.11 -4.00 9.73
CA GLY A 7 18.41 -3.70 9.14
C GLY A 7 18.42 -3.78 7.60
N LEU A 8 17.29 -3.40 6.98
CA LEU A 8 17.07 -3.65 5.57
C LEU A 8 17.92 -2.74 4.68
N GLY A 9 18.73 -3.36 3.83
CA GLY A 9 19.49 -2.68 2.78
C GLY A 9 19.15 -3.20 1.39
N LYS A 10 19.15 -2.31 0.40
CA LYS A 10 19.00 -2.68 -1.00
C LYS A 10 20.00 -1.92 -1.86
N ARG A 11 20.81 -2.67 -2.63
CA ARG A 11 21.78 -2.14 -3.59
C ARG A 11 21.39 -2.54 -5.00
N ILE A 12 21.43 -1.57 -5.91
CA ILE A 12 21.12 -1.77 -7.35
C ILE A 12 22.19 -1.05 -8.17
N GLY A 13 22.86 -1.78 -9.09
CA GLY A 13 23.88 -1.18 -9.95
C GLY A 13 25.03 -0.50 -9.19
N GLY A 14 25.37 -0.98 -7.98
CA GLY A 14 26.42 -0.36 -7.15
C GLY A 14 25.93 0.79 -6.26
N VAL A 15 24.67 1.23 -6.40
CA VAL A 15 24.07 2.31 -5.62
C VAL A 15 23.20 1.73 -4.50
N ASP A 16 23.36 2.22 -3.27
CA ASP A 16 22.51 1.86 -2.15
C ASP A 16 21.22 2.66 -2.21
N VAL A 17 20.11 1.96 -2.53
CA VAL A 17 18.76 2.52 -2.63
C VAL A 17 18.04 2.51 -1.28
N LEU A 18 18.36 1.52 -0.42
CA LEU A 18 17.93 1.45 0.97
C LEU A 18 19.13 1.12 1.84
N ARG A 19 19.20 1.73 3.04
CA ARG A 19 20.32 1.61 3.97
C ARG A 19 19.78 1.46 5.39
N ASP A 20 19.99 0.31 5.98
CA ASP A 20 19.71 0.03 7.41
C ASP A 20 18.31 0.44 7.88
N ILE A 21 17.28 0.13 7.09
CA ILE A 21 15.90 0.45 7.43
C ILE A 21 15.38 -0.53 8.47
N THR A 22 14.92 -0.01 9.60
CA THR A 22 14.25 -0.79 10.66
C THR A 22 12.92 -0.14 11.00
N VAL A 23 11.80 -0.84 10.72
CA VAL A 23 10.45 -0.37 10.96
C VAL A 23 9.50 -1.54 11.16
N SER A 24 8.45 -1.37 11.93
CA SER A 24 7.43 -2.39 12.16
C SER A 24 6.02 -1.84 12.03
N ILE A 25 5.09 -2.71 11.64
CA ILE A 25 3.67 -2.40 11.61
C ILE A 25 2.87 -3.59 12.14
N SER A 26 1.78 -3.30 12.86
CA SER A 26 0.89 -4.29 13.45
C SER A 26 -0.54 -4.18 12.90
N SER A 27 -1.34 -5.22 13.10
CA SER A 27 -2.76 -5.24 12.78
C SER A 27 -3.47 -4.01 13.32
N GLY A 28 -4.35 -3.42 12.51
CA GLY A 28 -5.18 -2.27 12.90
C GLY A 28 -4.41 -0.96 12.99
N SER A 29 -3.19 -0.88 12.42
CA SER A 29 -2.43 0.37 12.37
C SER A 29 -2.07 0.78 10.94
N VAL A 30 -1.78 2.06 10.76
CA VAL A 30 -1.39 2.69 9.50
C VAL A 30 -0.01 3.31 9.64
N LEU A 31 0.95 2.82 8.86
CA LEU A 31 2.30 3.37 8.73
C LEU A 31 2.37 4.27 7.50
N GLY A 32 2.59 5.55 7.71
CA GLY A 32 2.85 6.53 6.67
C GLY A 32 4.33 6.55 6.28
N LEU A 33 4.61 6.56 4.98
CA LEU A 33 5.95 6.78 4.44
C LEU A 33 6.02 8.16 3.81
N ALA A 34 6.81 9.06 4.38
CA ALA A 34 7.07 10.40 3.88
C ALA A 34 8.46 10.48 3.24
N GLY A 35 8.65 11.42 2.35
CA GLY A 35 9.94 11.69 1.69
C GLY A 35 9.78 12.13 0.25
N VAL A 36 10.83 12.76 -0.29
CA VAL A 36 10.85 13.23 -1.68
C VAL A 36 10.85 12.06 -2.68
N ASN A 37 10.63 12.36 -3.95
CA ASN A 37 10.77 11.36 -5.01
C ASN A 37 12.21 10.82 -5.05
N GLY A 38 12.34 9.50 -5.17
CA GLY A 38 13.64 8.83 -5.14
C GLY A 38 14.19 8.55 -3.75
N SER A 39 13.49 8.91 -2.66
CA SER A 39 13.96 8.64 -1.28
C SER A 39 13.96 7.16 -0.88
N GLY A 40 13.32 6.26 -1.67
CA GLY A 40 13.29 4.83 -1.41
C GLY A 40 11.93 4.26 -0.99
N LYS A 41 10.86 5.07 -0.84
CA LYS A 41 9.51 4.61 -0.40
C LYS A 41 8.99 3.43 -1.19
N THR A 42 8.87 3.57 -2.51
CA THR A 42 8.40 2.51 -3.40
C THR A 42 9.29 1.26 -3.33
N MET A 43 10.61 1.43 -3.21
CA MET A 43 11.53 0.30 -3.07
C MET A 43 11.31 -0.43 -1.74
N LEU A 44 11.14 0.29 -0.64
CA LEU A 44 10.82 -0.28 0.66
C LEU A 44 9.52 -1.09 0.59
N MET A 45 8.46 -0.52 0.04
CA MET A 45 7.18 -1.22 -0.15
C MET A 45 7.32 -2.49 -0.99
N ARG A 46 8.08 -2.44 -2.09
CA ARG A 46 8.35 -3.63 -2.93
C ARG A 46 9.08 -4.72 -2.17
N VAL A 47 10.02 -4.36 -1.29
CA VAL A 47 10.74 -5.34 -0.46
C VAL A 47 9.83 -5.90 0.63
N MET A 48 9.00 -5.07 1.27
CA MET A 48 8.03 -5.51 2.30
C MET A 48 7.07 -6.60 1.80
N VAL A 49 6.75 -6.61 0.50
CA VAL A 49 5.83 -7.60 -0.11
C VAL A 49 6.55 -8.69 -0.92
N GLY A 50 7.87 -8.73 -0.91
CA GLY A 50 8.64 -9.78 -1.58
C GLY A 50 8.81 -9.62 -3.09
N LEU A 51 8.36 -8.50 -3.68
CA LEU A 51 8.57 -8.20 -5.11
C LEU A 51 10.06 -7.94 -5.43
N VAL A 52 10.82 -7.52 -4.44
CA VAL A 52 12.26 -7.29 -4.55
C VAL A 52 12.96 -7.91 -3.34
N LYS A 53 13.97 -8.74 -3.58
CA LYS A 53 14.79 -9.30 -2.49
C LYS A 53 15.72 -8.22 -1.92
N PRO A 54 15.85 -8.10 -0.59
CA PRO A 54 16.84 -7.21 0.03
C PRO A 54 18.27 -7.69 -0.26
N THR A 55 19.24 -6.79 -0.18
CA THR A 55 20.68 -7.12 -0.23
C THR A 55 21.21 -7.49 1.15
N SER A 56 20.67 -6.86 2.20
CA SER A 56 20.94 -7.14 3.61
C SER A 56 19.69 -6.95 4.45
N GLY A 57 19.70 -7.46 5.68
CA GLY A 57 18.56 -7.41 6.58
C GLY A 57 17.44 -8.38 6.18
N THR A 58 16.32 -8.30 6.87
CA THR A 58 15.19 -9.23 6.73
C THR A 58 13.84 -8.53 6.84
N VAL A 59 12.83 -9.12 6.21
CA VAL A 59 11.41 -8.82 6.45
C VAL A 59 10.80 -10.05 7.10
N ILE A 60 10.12 -9.87 8.21
CA ILE A 60 9.51 -10.93 9.01
C ILE A 60 8.00 -10.65 9.10
N ILE A 61 7.18 -11.64 8.78
CA ILE A 61 5.72 -11.56 8.84
C ILE A 61 5.23 -12.66 9.78
N ASP A 62 4.64 -12.27 10.91
CA ASP A 62 4.17 -13.20 11.95
C ASP A 62 5.23 -14.26 12.35
N GLY A 63 6.50 -13.86 12.44
CA GLY A 63 7.63 -14.71 12.81
C GLY A 63 8.24 -15.49 11.64
N LEU A 64 7.70 -15.42 10.44
CA LEU A 64 8.21 -16.08 9.24
C LEU A 64 9.01 -15.09 8.38
N THR A 65 10.19 -15.49 7.91
CA THR A 65 11.07 -14.64 7.10
C THR A 65 10.68 -14.69 5.63
N LEU A 66 10.38 -13.52 5.08
CA LEU A 66 10.09 -13.35 3.65
C LEU A 66 11.34 -13.66 2.79
N GLY A 67 11.16 -14.44 1.74
CA GLY A 67 12.24 -14.91 0.87
C GLY A 67 12.96 -16.17 1.35
N ARG A 68 12.65 -16.67 2.57
CA ARG A 68 13.13 -17.93 3.11
C ARG A 68 11.97 -18.88 3.45
N ASP A 69 11.07 -18.45 4.33
CA ASP A 69 9.95 -19.25 4.83
C ASP A 69 8.67 -18.97 4.02
N LEU A 70 8.56 -17.77 3.48
CA LEU A 70 7.46 -17.30 2.63
C LEU A 70 8.04 -16.66 1.36
N SER A 71 7.44 -16.94 0.20
CA SER A 71 7.77 -16.23 -1.04
C SER A 71 7.11 -14.85 -1.11
N PHE A 72 5.87 -14.76 -0.62
CA PHE A 72 5.06 -13.54 -0.55
C PHE A 72 4.25 -13.52 0.75
N PRO A 73 3.78 -12.36 1.22
CA PRO A 73 2.80 -12.29 2.31
C PRO A 73 1.55 -13.14 1.97
N PRO A 74 1.03 -13.95 2.89
CA PRO A 74 -0.10 -14.85 2.59
C PRO A 74 -1.41 -14.14 2.28
N SER A 75 -1.55 -12.91 2.74
CA SER A 75 -2.75 -12.08 2.55
C SER A 75 -2.33 -10.63 2.36
N ALA A 76 -2.14 -10.20 1.11
CA ALA A 76 -1.71 -8.84 0.78
C ALA A 76 -2.50 -8.25 -0.38
N GLY A 77 -2.91 -6.99 -0.21
CA GLY A 77 -3.46 -6.14 -1.26
C GLY A 77 -2.48 -5.01 -1.58
N ILE A 78 -2.15 -4.85 -2.85
CA ILE A 78 -1.02 -4.03 -3.27
C ILE A 78 -1.44 -3.08 -4.38
N LEU A 79 -1.19 -1.79 -4.17
CA LEU A 79 -1.22 -0.76 -5.19
C LEU A 79 0.14 -0.04 -5.15
N ILE A 80 1.04 -0.43 -6.04
CA ILE A 80 2.37 0.17 -6.18
C ILE A 80 2.47 0.72 -7.59
N GLU A 81 2.81 2.00 -7.71
CA GLU A 81 2.84 2.73 -8.98
C GLU A 81 1.46 2.82 -9.65
N SER A 82 1.42 2.94 -10.98
CA SER A 82 0.15 3.04 -11.70
C SER A 82 -0.53 1.69 -11.86
N PRO A 83 -1.84 1.59 -11.62
CA PRO A 83 -2.58 0.36 -11.82
C PRO A 83 -2.47 -0.12 -13.27
N SER A 84 -2.11 -1.39 -13.46
CA SER A 84 -1.97 -2.00 -14.78
C SER A 84 -2.94 -3.17 -14.91
N PHE A 85 -3.93 -3.00 -15.78
CA PHE A 85 -4.97 -3.99 -16.08
C PHE A 85 -5.05 -4.23 -17.60
N LEU A 86 -5.86 -5.19 -18.02
CA LEU A 86 -6.07 -5.48 -19.43
C LEU A 86 -6.85 -4.34 -20.10
N ASP A 87 -6.21 -3.62 -20.99
CA ASP A 87 -6.74 -2.46 -21.72
C ASP A 87 -8.04 -2.73 -22.49
N THR A 88 -8.24 -3.97 -22.91
CA THR A 88 -9.37 -4.41 -23.74
C THR A 88 -10.59 -4.86 -22.94
N ARG A 89 -10.46 -5.00 -21.62
CA ARG A 89 -11.53 -5.43 -20.71
C ARG A 89 -12.16 -4.26 -19.97
N SER A 90 -13.38 -4.45 -19.47
CA SER A 90 -14.02 -3.51 -18.55
C SER A 90 -13.35 -3.51 -17.18
N GLY A 91 -13.69 -2.55 -16.29
CA GLY A 91 -13.20 -2.56 -14.90
C GLY A 91 -13.62 -3.82 -14.18
N LEU A 92 -14.91 -4.17 -14.26
CA LEU A 92 -15.46 -5.38 -13.64
C LEU A 92 -14.78 -6.65 -14.15
N ASP A 93 -14.59 -6.79 -15.46
CA ASP A 93 -13.92 -7.98 -16.02
C ASP A 93 -12.47 -8.09 -15.53
N ASN A 94 -11.76 -6.98 -15.38
CA ASN A 94 -10.41 -6.98 -14.85
C ASN A 94 -10.38 -7.44 -13.40
N LEU A 95 -11.25 -6.91 -12.53
CA LEU A 95 -11.30 -7.34 -11.13
C LEU A 95 -11.74 -8.79 -10.97
N ARG A 96 -12.67 -9.27 -11.81
CA ARG A 96 -13.05 -10.70 -11.84
C ARG A 96 -11.86 -11.61 -12.16
N LEU A 97 -11.00 -11.21 -13.09
CA LEU A 97 -9.78 -11.96 -13.41
C LEU A 97 -8.81 -12.01 -12.22
N VAL A 98 -8.66 -10.91 -11.49
CA VAL A 98 -7.83 -10.87 -10.28
C VAL A 98 -8.45 -11.77 -9.20
N ALA A 99 -9.75 -11.65 -8.92
CA ALA A 99 -10.46 -12.47 -7.93
C ALA A 99 -10.41 -13.98 -8.24
N ALA A 100 -10.41 -14.35 -9.53
CA ALA A 100 -10.33 -15.74 -9.97
C ALA A 100 -8.96 -16.40 -9.68
N VAL A 101 -7.92 -15.64 -9.33
CA VAL A 101 -6.59 -16.21 -9.00
C VAL A 101 -6.63 -16.92 -7.64
N GLN A 102 -7.33 -16.35 -6.67
CA GLN A 102 -7.39 -16.87 -5.31
C GLN A 102 -8.74 -17.51 -4.96
N GLU A 103 -9.77 -17.24 -5.75
CA GLU A 103 -11.15 -17.77 -5.59
C GLU A 103 -11.74 -17.51 -4.17
N LYS A 104 -11.34 -16.40 -3.53
CA LYS A 104 -11.74 -16.05 -2.16
C LYS A 104 -13.06 -15.30 -2.07
N ILE A 105 -13.42 -14.60 -3.14
CA ILE A 105 -14.60 -13.71 -3.16
C ILE A 105 -15.49 -13.98 -4.37
N CYS A 106 -16.78 -13.74 -4.21
CA CYS A 106 -17.76 -13.88 -5.27
C CYS A 106 -17.89 -12.58 -6.10
N ILE A 107 -18.67 -12.66 -7.18
CA ILE A 107 -18.89 -11.54 -8.09
C ILE A 107 -19.56 -10.35 -7.40
N ASP A 108 -20.44 -10.58 -6.45
CA ASP A 108 -21.16 -9.51 -5.75
C ASP A 108 -20.20 -8.71 -4.85
N GLU A 109 -19.20 -9.36 -4.23
CA GLU A 109 -18.15 -8.72 -3.46
C GLU A 109 -17.22 -7.89 -4.35
N VAL A 110 -16.90 -8.38 -5.56
CA VAL A 110 -16.15 -7.60 -6.56
C VAL A 110 -16.93 -6.36 -6.99
N ARG A 111 -18.24 -6.47 -7.22
CA ARG A 111 -19.10 -5.33 -7.56
C ARG A 111 -19.14 -4.31 -6.41
N ALA A 112 -19.36 -4.79 -5.19
CA ALA A 112 -19.37 -3.93 -4.00
C ALA A 112 -18.03 -3.16 -3.83
N ALA A 113 -16.89 -3.81 -4.07
CA ALA A 113 -15.59 -3.14 -4.00
C ALA A 113 -15.43 -2.04 -5.07
N MET A 114 -16.03 -2.17 -6.25
CA MET A 114 -16.07 -1.10 -7.25
C MET A 114 -16.95 0.07 -6.79
N GLU A 115 -18.14 -0.22 -6.26
CA GLU A 115 -19.06 0.78 -5.73
C GLU A 115 -18.44 1.56 -4.57
N ASP A 116 -17.73 0.89 -3.67
CA ASP A 116 -17.03 1.49 -2.53
C ASP A 116 -16.02 2.56 -2.93
N VAL A 117 -15.38 2.39 -4.08
CA VAL A 117 -14.43 3.37 -4.63
C VAL A 117 -15.10 4.37 -5.60
N GLY A 118 -16.43 4.30 -5.76
CA GLY A 118 -17.20 5.20 -6.62
C GLY A 118 -17.07 4.88 -8.12
N LEU A 119 -16.90 3.60 -8.46
CA LEU A 119 -16.98 3.11 -9.84
C LEU A 119 -18.29 2.34 -10.05
N ASP A 120 -18.93 2.57 -11.20
CA ASP A 120 -20.09 1.80 -11.61
C ASP A 120 -19.63 0.42 -12.15
N PRO A 121 -20.01 -0.70 -11.51
CA PRO A 121 -19.66 -2.04 -11.98
C PRO A 121 -20.32 -2.40 -13.33
N ASP A 122 -21.36 -1.70 -13.74
CA ASP A 122 -22.03 -1.92 -15.01
C ASP A 122 -21.48 -1.05 -16.16
N ASP A 123 -20.47 -0.21 -15.88
CA ASP A 123 -19.75 0.54 -16.91
C ASP A 123 -19.03 -0.41 -17.88
N LYS A 124 -19.50 -0.44 -19.13
CA LYS A 124 -18.97 -1.29 -20.21
C LYS A 124 -17.74 -0.70 -20.91
N ARG A 125 -17.29 0.49 -20.52
CA ARG A 125 -16.08 1.08 -21.10
C ARG A 125 -14.88 0.18 -20.81
N ARG A 126 -14.00 0.08 -21.80
CA ARG A 126 -12.74 -0.64 -21.67
C ARG A 126 -11.76 0.16 -20.79
N PHE A 127 -10.90 -0.51 -20.02
CA PHE A 127 -9.94 0.12 -19.11
C PHE A 127 -9.08 1.20 -19.78
N ARG A 128 -8.67 1.02 -21.04
CA ARG A 128 -7.94 2.05 -21.80
C ARG A 128 -8.71 3.39 -21.96
N LYS A 129 -10.04 3.39 -21.77
CA LYS A 129 -10.91 4.56 -21.83
C LYS A 129 -11.17 5.20 -20.45
N TYR A 130 -10.68 4.59 -19.39
CA TYR A 130 -10.81 5.16 -18.05
C TYR A 130 -9.94 6.40 -17.91
N SER A 131 -10.44 7.41 -17.20
CA SER A 131 -9.61 8.52 -16.74
C SER A 131 -8.54 8.04 -15.77
N LEU A 132 -7.51 8.85 -15.53
CA LEU A 132 -6.47 8.51 -14.54
C LEU A 132 -7.08 8.25 -13.15
N GLY A 133 -8.03 9.09 -12.71
CA GLY A 133 -8.73 8.90 -11.44
C GLY A 133 -9.56 7.61 -11.40
N MET A 134 -10.24 7.22 -12.51
CA MET A 134 -10.95 5.94 -12.59
C MET A 134 -9.99 4.75 -12.52
N LYS A 135 -8.84 4.82 -13.18
CA LYS A 135 -7.79 3.80 -13.11
C LYS A 135 -7.28 3.65 -11.68
N GLN A 136 -7.02 4.77 -11.02
CA GLN A 136 -6.57 4.79 -9.61
C GLN A 136 -7.61 4.13 -8.69
N ARG A 137 -8.89 4.52 -8.81
CA ARG A 137 -9.99 3.91 -8.06
C ARG A 137 -10.08 2.41 -8.28
N LEU A 138 -9.92 1.92 -9.52
CA LEU A 138 -9.93 0.50 -9.82
C LEU A 138 -8.75 -0.24 -9.17
N GLY A 139 -7.56 0.36 -9.15
CA GLY A 139 -6.38 -0.17 -8.45
C GLY A 139 -6.59 -0.30 -6.95
N ILE A 140 -7.23 0.70 -6.34
CA ILE A 140 -7.59 0.67 -4.91
C ILE A 140 -8.61 -0.45 -4.65
N ALA A 141 -9.66 -0.56 -5.48
CA ALA A 141 -10.64 -1.65 -5.36
C ALA A 141 -9.96 -3.02 -5.42
N ALA A 142 -9.05 -3.24 -6.37
CA ALA A 142 -8.28 -4.48 -6.48
C ALA A 142 -7.44 -4.77 -5.23
N ALA A 143 -6.84 -3.72 -4.63
CA ALA A 143 -6.01 -3.88 -3.45
C ALA A 143 -6.80 -4.28 -2.20
N VAL A 144 -8.09 -3.91 -2.10
CA VAL A 144 -8.87 -4.13 -0.87
C VAL A 144 -9.99 -5.17 -1.00
N MET A 145 -10.40 -5.56 -2.21
CA MET A 145 -11.60 -6.38 -2.45
C MET A 145 -11.57 -7.76 -1.77
N GLU A 146 -10.40 -8.37 -1.62
CA GLU A 146 -10.23 -9.67 -0.96
C GLU A 146 -10.01 -9.54 0.55
N ARG A 147 -10.17 -8.33 1.12
CA ARG A 147 -10.02 -8.04 2.55
C ARG A 147 -8.68 -8.51 3.11
N PRO A 148 -7.54 -8.14 2.52
CA PRO A 148 -6.23 -8.65 2.93
C PRO A 148 -5.81 -8.14 4.31
N ASP A 149 -4.92 -8.89 4.98
CA ASP A 149 -4.37 -8.52 6.28
C ASP A 149 -3.26 -7.46 6.19
N LEU A 150 -2.57 -7.39 5.04
CA LEU A 150 -1.60 -6.36 4.71
C LEU A 150 -2.09 -5.56 3.50
N ILE A 151 -2.09 -4.25 3.61
CA ILE A 151 -2.43 -3.34 2.49
C ILE A 151 -1.27 -2.39 2.26
N ILE A 152 -0.78 -2.34 1.02
CA ILE A 152 0.27 -1.42 0.58
C ILE A 152 -0.29 -0.48 -0.48
N LEU A 153 -0.27 0.82 -0.21
CA LEU A 153 -0.78 1.85 -1.10
C LEU A 153 0.30 2.91 -1.38
N ASP A 154 0.87 2.88 -2.58
CA ASP A 154 1.83 3.87 -3.04
C ASP A 154 1.10 4.98 -3.80
N GLU A 155 1.13 6.20 -3.26
CA GLU A 155 0.50 7.39 -3.82
C GLU A 155 -0.99 7.19 -4.21
N PRO A 156 -1.86 6.66 -3.31
CA PRO A 156 -3.24 6.32 -3.67
C PRO A 156 -4.11 7.54 -3.98
N THR A 157 -3.69 8.73 -3.58
CA THR A 157 -4.41 9.99 -3.85
C THR A 157 -4.08 10.62 -5.21
N ASN A 158 -3.08 10.11 -5.92
CA ASN A 158 -2.69 10.64 -7.22
C ASN A 158 -3.87 10.59 -8.21
N ALA A 159 -4.03 11.69 -8.95
CA ALA A 159 -5.10 11.89 -9.93
C ALA A 159 -6.54 11.83 -9.38
N LEU A 160 -6.71 11.89 -8.06
CA LEU A 160 -8.01 11.97 -7.40
C LEU A 160 -8.36 13.42 -7.05
N ASP A 161 -9.65 13.73 -7.17
CA ASP A 161 -10.24 14.98 -6.67
C ASP A 161 -10.49 14.89 -5.14
N SER A 162 -11.01 15.96 -4.57
CA SER A 162 -11.33 16.02 -3.14
C SER A 162 -12.30 14.93 -2.67
N GLU A 163 -13.21 14.48 -3.54
CA GLU A 163 -14.11 13.37 -3.23
C GLU A 163 -13.36 12.03 -3.23
N GLY A 164 -12.45 11.84 -4.20
CA GLY A 164 -11.55 10.69 -4.22
C GLY A 164 -10.65 10.61 -2.99
N VAL A 165 -10.12 11.73 -2.51
CA VAL A 165 -9.36 11.76 -1.26
C VAL A 165 -10.23 11.34 -0.07
N ARG A 166 -11.47 11.85 0.03
CA ARG A 166 -12.43 11.40 1.07
C ARG A 166 -12.76 9.91 0.97
N MET A 167 -12.85 9.37 -0.24
CA MET A 167 -13.04 7.94 -0.46
C MET A 167 -11.84 7.15 0.09
N ILE A 168 -10.59 7.56 -0.18
CA ILE A 168 -9.40 6.93 0.41
C ILE A 168 -9.48 6.91 1.94
N HIS A 169 -9.85 8.04 2.57
CA HIS A 169 -10.02 8.08 4.03
C HIS A 169 -11.01 7.03 4.53
N ARG A 170 -12.18 6.89 3.88
CA ARG A 170 -13.17 5.87 4.26
C ARG A 170 -12.65 4.45 4.08
N VAL A 171 -11.94 4.18 2.98
CA VAL A 171 -11.37 2.85 2.69
C VAL A 171 -10.31 2.49 3.73
N VAL A 172 -9.34 3.39 3.96
CA VAL A 172 -8.25 3.16 4.93
C VAL A 172 -8.80 2.96 6.34
N GLU A 173 -9.74 3.80 6.78
CA GLU A 173 -10.33 3.69 8.12
C GLU A 173 -11.14 2.39 8.29
N ARG A 174 -11.93 1.99 7.29
CA ARG A 174 -12.65 0.71 7.29
C ARG A 174 -11.69 -0.48 7.41
N GLU A 175 -10.64 -0.51 6.58
CA GLU A 175 -9.69 -1.61 6.59
C GLU A 175 -8.86 -1.66 7.90
N ARG A 176 -8.50 -0.48 8.42
CA ARG A 176 -7.87 -0.35 9.75
C ARG A 176 -8.75 -0.90 10.86
N GLN A 177 -10.03 -0.52 10.91
CA GLN A 177 -11.01 -1.02 11.90
C GLN A 177 -11.22 -2.53 11.80
N ARG A 178 -11.13 -3.09 10.59
CA ARG A 178 -11.15 -4.53 10.37
C ARG A 178 -9.90 -5.25 10.91
N GLY A 179 -8.85 -4.52 11.20
CA GLY A 179 -7.59 -5.05 11.70
C GLY A 179 -6.50 -5.24 10.64
N ALA A 180 -6.65 -4.71 9.44
CA ALA A 180 -5.57 -4.72 8.46
C ALA A 180 -4.38 -3.86 8.91
N ALA A 181 -3.16 -4.31 8.61
CA ALA A 181 -1.95 -3.50 8.67
C ALA A 181 -1.80 -2.75 7.34
N ILE A 182 -1.67 -1.42 7.37
CA ILE A 182 -1.69 -0.59 6.17
C ILE A 182 -0.40 0.24 6.07
N VAL A 183 0.34 0.10 4.98
CA VAL A 183 1.47 0.97 4.65
C VAL A 183 1.05 1.92 3.53
N LEU A 184 1.19 3.21 3.77
CA LEU A 184 0.72 4.27 2.89
C LEU A 184 1.86 5.24 2.57
N ALA A 185 2.20 5.44 1.30
CA ALA A 185 3.04 6.55 0.87
C ALA A 185 2.16 7.64 0.24
N CYS A 186 2.39 8.89 0.59
CA CYS A 186 1.71 10.03 0.00
C CYS A 186 2.59 11.27 0.09
N HIS A 187 2.52 12.15 -0.94
CA HIS A 187 3.21 13.44 -0.95
C HIS A 187 2.51 14.49 -0.08
N ASP A 188 1.20 14.36 0.12
CA ASP A 188 0.43 15.29 0.94
C ASP A 188 0.59 14.94 2.43
N ALA A 189 1.34 15.79 3.13
CA ALA A 189 1.59 15.64 4.57
C ALA A 189 0.29 15.69 5.39
N THR A 190 -0.73 16.42 4.93
CA THR A 190 -2.03 16.50 5.61
C THR A 190 -2.75 15.17 5.54
N VAL A 191 -2.76 14.54 4.36
CA VAL A 191 -3.35 13.21 4.15
C VAL A 191 -2.61 12.18 5.00
N LEU A 192 -1.27 12.16 4.99
CA LEU A 192 -0.48 11.25 5.83
C LEU A 192 -0.80 11.43 7.32
N ARG A 193 -0.79 12.66 7.82
CA ARG A 193 -1.09 12.94 9.24
C ARG A 193 -2.52 12.58 9.65
N THR A 194 -3.46 12.65 8.71
CA THR A 194 -4.86 12.31 9.02
C THR A 194 -5.09 10.80 9.06
N LEU A 195 -4.40 10.04 8.20
CA LEU A 195 -4.62 8.60 8.04
C LEU A 195 -3.70 7.73 8.89
N SER A 196 -2.47 8.21 9.20
CA SER A 196 -1.44 7.38 9.83
C SER A 196 -1.48 7.43 11.35
N ASP A 197 -1.03 6.35 11.97
CA ASP A 197 -0.72 6.27 13.41
C ASP A 197 0.75 6.60 13.65
N GLU A 198 1.58 6.32 12.67
CA GLU A 198 3.00 6.59 12.64
C GLU A 198 3.43 7.04 11.25
N ILE A 199 4.32 8.00 11.16
CA ILE A 199 4.94 8.45 9.92
C ILE A 199 6.45 8.31 10.05
N VAL A 200 7.08 7.61 9.12
CA VAL A 200 8.54 7.56 8.99
C VAL A 200 8.99 8.38 7.77
N TYR A 201 10.04 9.13 7.95
CA TYR A 201 10.60 10.00 6.93
C TYR A 201 11.79 9.29 6.29
N LEU A 202 11.73 9.10 4.96
CA LEU A 202 12.83 8.55 4.18
C LEU A 202 13.57 9.67 3.44
N ALA A 203 14.90 9.69 3.59
CA ALA A 203 15.80 10.55 2.84
C ALA A 203 16.99 9.72 2.34
N GLU A 204 17.32 9.80 1.06
CA GLU A 204 18.46 9.11 0.44
C GLU A 204 18.62 7.63 0.81
N GLY A 205 17.50 6.94 0.98
CA GLY A 205 17.44 5.51 1.29
C GLY A 205 17.62 5.15 2.76
N HIS A 206 17.61 6.09 3.69
CA HIS A 206 17.63 5.82 5.14
C HIS A 206 16.45 6.49 5.86
N LEU A 207 16.20 6.09 7.11
CA LEU A 207 15.23 6.76 7.97
C LEU A 207 15.86 8.01 8.58
N ASP A 208 15.24 9.18 8.31
CA ASP A 208 15.70 10.48 8.75
C ASP A 208 14.93 11.02 9.98
N GLY A 209 13.78 10.41 10.28
CA GLY A 209 12.95 10.79 11.40
C GLY A 209 11.68 9.97 11.47
N ARG A 210 10.95 10.14 12.59
CA ARG A 210 9.73 9.41 12.87
C ARG A 210 8.79 10.27 13.70
N ASP A 211 7.53 10.36 13.26
CA ASP A 211 6.43 10.93 14.02
C ASP A 211 5.49 9.81 14.48
N VAL A 212 5.15 9.77 15.76
CA VAL A 212 4.19 8.83 16.32
C VAL A 212 2.99 9.59 16.86
N ARG A 213 1.80 9.09 16.61
CA ARG A 213 0.55 9.68 17.08
C ARG A 213 0.22 9.19 18.50
N GLU A 214 0.26 10.11 19.46
CA GLU A 214 -0.14 9.86 20.85
C GLU A 214 -1.45 10.61 21.15
N GLY A 215 -2.57 9.88 21.07
CA GLY A 215 -3.89 10.49 21.15
C GLY A 215 -4.16 11.47 20.01
N ASN A 216 -4.30 12.77 20.33
CA ASN A 216 -4.50 13.83 19.31
C ASN A 216 -3.24 14.60 18.95
N MET A 217 -2.08 14.23 19.50
CA MET A 217 -0.81 14.92 19.24
C MET A 217 0.14 14.02 18.45
N TRP A 218 1.03 14.67 17.70
CA TRP A 218 2.16 14.05 17.04
C TRP A 218 3.43 14.30 17.83
N VAL A 219 4.17 13.24 18.15
CA VAL A 219 5.46 13.29 18.84
C VAL A 219 6.55 12.92 17.83
N THR A 220 7.47 13.85 17.61
CA THR A 220 8.61 13.64 16.70
C THR A 220 9.74 12.97 17.43
N HIS A 221 10.30 11.93 16.83
CA HIS A 221 11.54 11.28 17.24
C HIS A 221 12.55 11.47 16.13
N ASP A 222 13.64 12.20 16.41
CA ASP A 222 14.74 12.36 15.49
C ASP A 222 15.38 10.98 15.22
N GLY A 223 15.74 10.72 13.98
CA GLY A 223 16.44 9.50 13.60
C GLY A 223 17.82 9.44 14.28
N CYS A 224 18.13 8.28 14.88
CA CYS A 224 19.48 7.96 15.35
C CYS A 224 20.31 7.42 14.21
#